data_4a2c1be9cac64369f4d59c17446389f8
#
_entry.id   4a2c1be9cac64369f4d59c17446389f8
#
_cell.length_a   1.000
_cell.length_b   1.000
_cell.length_c   1.000
_cell.angle_alpha   90.00
_cell.angle_beta   90.00
_cell.angle_gamma   90.00
#
_symmetry.space_group_name_H-M   'P 1'
#
loop_
_entity.id
_entity.type
_entity.pdbx_description
1 polymer ?
#
loop_
_entity_poly.entity_id
_entity_poly.type
_entity_poly.pdbx_seq_one_letter_code
_entity_poly.pdbx_strand_id
1 'polypeptide(L)'
;MFDRIAPRYDAMNRLMTVGLDQRWRGAALDAVGTGIGDRVLDLACGTGDLAELAAARGAEVVGVDFAREMLRGAMQRRISALWIQGDGAALPLPDASATVISCGCALRNFASLPEVFDEMARILEPGGRLALLEVDRPSLAVVRVAHSLYFDRVVPRVGGWLSDRAAYTYLPRSTVYLPDAPELAALIADAGFREVRRRPLLLGSAQIITAIRADREAT
;
A
#
# COMPACT_ATOMS: atom_id res chain seq x y z
N MET A 1 6.02 -11.54 11.41
CA MET A 1 5.71 -10.36 12.26
C MET A 1 4.25 -9.97 12.13
N PHE A 2 3.75 -9.74 10.93
CA PHE A 2 2.37 -9.30 10.66
C PHE A 2 1.29 -10.23 11.20
N ASP A 3 1.46 -11.56 11.12
CA ASP A 3 0.52 -12.53 11.70
C ASP A 3 0.22 -12.30 13.19
N ARG A 4 1.19 -11.81 13.97
CA ARG A 4 1.02 -11.58 15.41
C ARG A 4 0.23 -10.34 15.77
N ILE A 5 0.19 -9.35 14.88
CA ILE A 5 -0.47 -8.06 15.12
C ILE A 5 -1.82 -7.92 14.41
N ALA A 6 -2.14 -8.84 13.48
CA ALA A 6 -3.34 -8.81 12.66
C ALA A 6 -4.64 -8.47 13.44
N PRO A 7 -4.93 -9.06 14.63
CA PRO A 7 -6.19 -8.78 15.33
C PRO A 7 -6.38 -7.32 15.81
N ARG A 8 -5.29 -6.56 15.90
CA ARG A 8 -5.31 -5.17 16.40
C ARG A 8 -4.75 -4.16 15.39
N TYR A 9 -4.37 -4.65 14.22
CA TYR A 9 -3.68 -3.86 13.19
C TYR A 9 -4.51 -2.65 12.73
N ASP A 10 -5.77 -2.85 12.41
CA ASP A 10 -6.67 -1.79 11.94
C ASP A 10 -6.90 -0.71 13.01
N ALA A 11 -7.18 -1.14 14.25
CA ALA A 11 -7.39 -0.22 15.36
C ALA A 11 -6.17 0.66 15.61
N MET A 12 -4.98 0.07 15.49
CA MET A 12 -3.73 0.80 15.67
C MET A 12 -3.43 1.76 14.53
N ASN A 13 -3.64 1.36 13.28
CA ASN A 13 -3.49 2.26 12.13
C ASN A 13 -4.42 3.46 12.25
N ARG A 14 -5.69 3.24 12.59
CA ARG A 14 -6.66 4.32 12.83
C ARG A 14 -6.25 5.24 13.98
N LEU A 15 -5.72 4.68 15.06
CA LEU A 15 -5.25 5.46 16.20
C LEU A 15 -4.01 6.30 15.84
N MET A 16 -3.00 5.69 15.18
CA MET A 16 -1.77 6.37 14.78
C MET A 16 -1.99 7.47 13.75
N THR A 17 -2.98 7.31 12.88
CA THR A 17 -3.30 8.29 11.83
C THR A 17 -4.46 9.21 12.20
N VAL A 18 -5.03 9.03 13.40
CA VAL A 18 -6.26 9.73 13.84
C VAL A 18 -7.39 9.49 12.81
N GLY A 19 -7.45 8.29 12.22
CA GLY A 19 -8.44 7.90 11.21
C GLY A 19 -8.20 8.48 9.81
N LEU A 20 -7.12 9.21 9.58
CA LEU A 20 -6.81 9.77 8.26
C LEU A 20 -6.44 8.69 7.24
N ASP A 21 -5.97 7.53 7.67
CA ASP A 21 -5.60 6.41 6.81
C ASP A 21 -6.72 5.98 5.86
N GLN A 22 -7.97 5.96 6.32
CA GLN A 22 -9.12 5.62 5.49
C GLN A 22 -9.38 6.66 4.39
N ARG A 23 -9.22 7.95 4.73
CA ARG A 23 -9.34 9.04 3.73
C ARG A 23 -8.21 8.98 2.71
N TRP A 24 -6.99 8.64 3.14
CA TRP A 24 -5.85 8.51 2.22
C TRP A 24 -6.01 7.34 1.28
N ARG A 25 -6.52 6.18 1.77
CA ARG A 25 -6.84 5.02 0.93
C ARG A 25 -7.91 5.35 -0.10
N GLY A 26 -9.01 6.00 0.33
CA GLY A 26 -10.03 6.49 -0.58
C GLY A 26 -9.44 7.41 -1.66
N ALA A 27 -8.63 8.39 -1.24
CA ALA A 27 -7.99 9.34 -2.14
C ALA A 27 -6.97 8.69 -3.11
N ALA A 28 -6.35 7.56 -2.75
CA ALA A 28 -5.48 6.81 -3.66
C ALA A 28 -6.29 6.14 -4.77
N LEU A 29 -7.41 5.50 -4.44
CA LEU A 29 -8.31 4.89 -5.41
C LEU A 29 -9.00 5.94 -6.30
N ASP A 30 -9.39 7.09 -5.73
CA ASP A 30 -9.97 8.21 -6.48
C ASP A 30 -8.97 8.82 -7.48
N ALA A 31 -7.68 8.87 -7.10
CA ALA A 31 -6.62 9.42 -7.96
C ALA A 31 -6.42 8.63 -9.26
N VAL A 32 -6.80 7.36 -9.28
CA VAL A 32 -6.76 6.49 -10.47
C VAL A 32 -8.14 6.19 -11.02
N GLY A 33 -9.20 6.79 -10.46
CA GLY A 33 -10.58 6.65 -10.96
C GLY A 33 -11.13 5.22 -10.84
N THR A 34 -10.80 4.51 -9.74
CA THR A 34 -11.29 3.15 -9.49
C THR A 34 -12.82 3.11 -9.39
N GLY A 35 -13.46 2.20 -10.12
CA GLY A 35 -14.92 2.09 -10.16
C GLY A 35 -15.46 0.84 -10.82
N ILE A 36 -16.72 0.90 -11.25
CA ILE A 36 -17.42 -0.18 -11.92
C ILE A 36 -16.66 -0.59 -13.21
N GLY A 37 -16.46 -1.89 -13.39
CA GLY A 37 -15.75 -2.48 -14.51
C GLY A 37 -14.25 -2.64 -14.29
N ASP A 38 -13.71 -2.13 -13.18
CA ASP A 38 -12.32 -2.39 -12.81
C ASP A 38 -12.13 -3.76 -12.19
N ARG A 39 -11.04 -4.41 -12.55
CA ARG A 39 -10.45 -5.57 -11.87
C ARG A 39 -9.28 -5.08 -11.03
N VAL A 40 -9.48 -4.98 -9.73
CA VAL A 40 -8.50 -4.42 -8.78
C VAL A 40 -7.70 -5.55 -8.13
N LEU A 41 -6.39 -5.50 -8.25
CA LEU A 41 -5.48 -6.23 -7.39
C LEU A 41 -5.08 -5.33 -6.22
N ASP A 42 -5.49 -5.70 -4.99
CA ASP A 42 -4.96 -5.09 -3.76
C ASP A 42 -3.75 -5.89 -3.28
N LEU A 43 -2.55 -5.39 -3.56
CA LEU A 43 -1.30 -6.06 -3.25
C LEU A 43 -0.82 -5.70 -1.85
N ALA A 44 -0.41 -6.72 -1.08
CA ALA A 44 -0.17 -6.64 0.36
C ALA A 44 -1.41 -6.06 1.07
N CYS A 45 -2.56 -6.67 0.78
CA CYS A 45 -3.88 -6.16 1.15
C CYS A 45 -4.12 -6.11 2.66
N GLY A 46 -3.29 -6.82 3.46
CA GLY A 46 -3.46 -6.90 4.90
C GLY A 46 -4.85 -7.43 5.27
N THR A 47 -5.54 -6.69 6.11
CA THR A 47 -6.92 -6.98 6.54
C THR A 47 -7.98 -6.47 5.56
N GLY A 48 -7.59 -5.96 4.37
CA GLY A 48 -8.50 -5.65 3.26
C GLY A 48 -9.11 -4.25 3.26
N ASP A 49 -8.48 -3.26 3.88
CA ASP A 49 -9.01 -1.87 3.90
C ASP A 49 -9.14 -1.24 2.50
N LEU A 50 -8.13 -1.38 1.63
CA LEU A 50 -8.19 -0.89 0.24
C LEU A 50 -9.14 -1.74 -0.60
N ALA A 51 -9.10 -3.06 -0.43
CA ALA A 51 -10.00 -4.00 -1.09
C ALA A 51 -11.48 -3.66 -0.81
N GLU A 52 -11.84 -3.38 0.46
CA GLU A 52 -13.19 -2.98 0.84
C GLU A 52 -13.62 -1.68 0.17
N LEU A 53 -12.75 -0.69 0.15
CA LEU A 53 -13.02 0.59 -0.51
C LEU A 53 -13.14 0.46 -2.04
N ALA A 54 -12.36 -0.43 -2.66
CA ALA A 54 -12.47 -0.71 -4.10
C ALA A 54 -13.77 -1.45 -4.42
N ALA A 55 -14.13 -2.49 -3.65
CA ALA A 55 -15.39 -3.21 -3.80
C ALA A 55 -16.61 -2.29 -3.60
N ALA A 56 -16.56 -1.35 -2.65
CA ALA A 56 -17.61 -0.35 -2.44
C ALA A 56 -17.79 0.60 -3.63
N ARG A 57 -16.80 0.74 -4.51
CA ARG A 57 -16.86 1.47 -5.78
C ARG A 57 -17.39 0.63 -6.94
N GLY A 58 -17.72 -0.64 -6.70
CA GLY A 58 -18.22 -1.56 -7.71
C GLY A 58 -17.14 -2.28 -8.52
N ALA A 59 -15.89 -2.27 -8.08
CA ALA A 59 -14.82 -3.02 -8.70
C ALA A 59 -14.86 -4.51 -8.29
N GLU A 60 -14.37 -5.39 -9.20
CA GLU A 60 -14.03 -6.76 -8.87
C GLU A 60 -12.66 -6.78 -8.19
N VAL A 61 -12.53 -7.46 -7.03
CA VAL A 61 -11.34 -7.35 -6.20
C VAL A 61 -10.68 -8.69 -5.96
N VAL A 62 -9.36 -8.72 -6.15
CA VAL A 62 -8.46 -9.78 -5.68
C VAL A 62 -7.50 -9.16 -4.67
N GLY A 63 -7.47 -9.68 -3.44
CA GLY A 63 -6.50 -9.30 -2.42
C GLY A 63 -5.40 -10.34 -2.29
N VAL A 64 -4.15 -9.91 -2.37
CA VAL A 64 -2.98 -10.78 -2.15
C VAL A 64 -2.18 -10.27 -0.95
N ASP A 65 -1.85 -11.18 -0.05
CA ASP A 65 -0.95 -10.89 1.09
C ASP A 65 -0.06 -12.08 1.40
N PHE A 66 1.13 -11.81 1.89
CA PHE A 66 2.07 -12.85 2.33
C PHE A 66 1.65 -13.46 3.68
N ALA A 67 1.06 -12.64 4.56
CA ALA A 67 0.70 -13.01 5.92
C ALA A 67 -0.70 -13.65 5.99
N ARG A 68 -0.75 -14.93 6.35
CA ARG A 68 -2.00 -15.70 6.42
C ARG A 68 -3.02 -15.13 7.40
N GLU A 69 -2.57 -14.64 8.55
CA GLU A 69 -3.48 -14.09 9.57
C GLU A 69 -4.10 -12.76 9.12
N MET A 70 -3.40 -11.97 8.29
CA MET A 70 -3.96 -10.78 7.66
C MET A 70 -5.13 -11.16 6.74
N LEU A 71 -4.96 -12.16 5.88
CA LEU A 71 -6.02 -12.66 5.01
C LEU A 71 -7.22 -13.22 5.78
N ARG A 72 -6.99 -13.89 6.92
CA ARG A 72 -8.09 -14.30 7.80
C ARG A 72 -8.91 -13.11 8.32
N GLY A 73 -8.25 -12.00 8.63
CA GLY A 73 -8.93 -10.75 8.97
C GLY A 73 -9.73 -10.19 7.80
N ALA A 74 -9.16 -10.20 6.61
CA ALA A 74 -9.81 -9.74 5.38
C ALA A 74 -11.08 -10.55 5.05
N MET A 75 -11.03 -11.88 5.18
CA MET A 75 -12.17 -12.78 4.96
C MET A 75 -13.36 -12.50 5.90
N GLN A 76 -13.13 -11.90 7.06
CA GLN A 76 -14.19 -11.54 8.00
C GLN A 76 -14.99 -10.30 7.58
N ARG A 77 -14.49 -9.49 6.64
CA ARG A 77 -15.14 -8.24 6.22
C ARG A 77 -16.39 -8.41 5.38
N ARG A 78 -16.73 -9.64 4.94
CA ARG A 78 -17.93 -9.95 4.15
C ARG A 78 -18.06 -9.13 2.85
N ILE A 79 -16.97 -8.80 2.21
CA ILE A 79 -16.93 -8.18 0.88
C ILE A 79 -16.78 -9.26 -0.19
N SER A 80 -17.28 -8.98 -1.39
CA SER A 80 -17.04 -9.85 -2.55
C SER A 80 -15.63 -9.63 -3.07
N ALA A 81 -14.69 -10.48 -2.64
CA ALA A 81 -13.30 -10.46 -3.08
C ALA A 81 -12.71 -11.87 -3.03
N LEU A 82 -11.72 -12.14 -3.89
CA LEU A 82 -10.87 -13.31 -3.79
C LEU A 82 -9.66 -12.97 -2.92
N TRP A 83 -9.33 -13.87 -1.99
CA TRP A 83 -8.17 -13.71 -1.11
C TRP A 83 -7.14 -14.79 -1.39
N ILE A 84 -5.92 -14.39 -1.72
CA ILE A 84 -4.84 -15.28 -2.15
C ILE A 84 -3.63 -15.02 -1.27
N GLN A 85 -3.04 -16.09 -0.74
CA GLN A 85 -1.73 -15.98 -0.09
C GLN A 85 -0.65 -16.04 -1.16
N GLY A 86 0.23 -15.03 -1.24
CA GLY A 86 1.27 -14.95 -2.25
C GLY A 86 2.39 -13.99 -1.89
N ASP A 87 3.51 -14.14 -2.61
CA ASP A 87 4.62 -13.20 -2.57
C ASP A 87 4.42 -12.12 -3.63
N GLY A 88 4.64 -10.86 -3.26
CA GLY A 88 4.52 -9.72 -4.18
C GLY A 88 5.52 -9.72 -5.33
N ALA A 89 6.64 -10.43 -5.19
CA ALA A 89 7.64 -10.60 -6.24
C ALA A 89 7.37 -11.80 -7.16
N ALA A 90 6.34 -12.63 -6.87
CA ALA A 90 5.96 -13.79 -7.67
C ALA A 90 4.46 -14.06 -7.49
N LEU A 91 3.64 -13.25 -8.10
CA LEU A 91 2.19 -13.28 -7.95
C LEU A 91 1.56 -14.46 -8.71
N PRO A 92 0.69 -15.27 -8.05
CA PRO A 92 0.02 -16.41 -8.68
C PRO A 92 -1.19 -15.97 -9.52
N LEU A 93 -1.00 -14.99 -10.38
CA LEU A 93 -2.04 -14.38 -11.22
C LEU A 93 -1.57 -14.34 -12.68
N PRO A 94 -2.48 -14.43 -13.65
CA PRO A 94 -2.15 -14.30 -15.07
C PRO A 94 -1.66 -12.90 -15.44
N ASP A 95 -0.88 -12.80 -16.53
CA ASP A 95 -0.51 -11.54 -17.14
C ASP A 95 -1.76 -10.75 -17.54
N ALA A 96 -1.69 -9.42 -17.46
CA ALA A 96 -2.75 -8.50 -17.87
C ALA A 96 -4.14 -8.83 -17.26
N SER A 97 -4.16 -9.35 -16.03
CA SER A 97 -5.38 -9.75 -15.34
C SER A 97 -6.04 -8.64 -14.52
N ALA A 98 -5.36 -7.51 -14.30
CA ALA A 98 -5.89 -6.38 -13.56
C ALA A 98 -5.91 -5.09 -14.39
N THR A 99 -6.92 -4.23 -14.15
CA THR A 99 -6.99 -2.85 -14.67
C THR A 99 -6.42 -1.82 -13.71
N VAL A 100 -6.45 -2.15 -12.42
CA VAL A 100 -5.90 -1.32 -11.33
C VAL A 100 -5.12 -2.20 -10.35
N ILE A 101 -3.96 -1.73 -9.91
CA ILE A 101 -3.29 -2.27 -8.74
C ILE A 101 -3.28 -1.20 -7.65
N SER A 102 -3.73 -1.56 -6.45
CA SER A 102 -3.54 -0.78 -5.22
C SER A 102 -2.53 -1.45 -4.30
N CYS A 103 -1.73 -0.64 -3.59
CA CYS A 103 -0.84 -1.12 -2.54
C CYS A 103 -0.70 -0.05 -1.46
N GLY A 104 -1.00 -0.41 -0.21
CA GLY A 104 -1.03 0.55 0.90
C GLY A 104 -0.04 0.26 2.00
N CYS A 105 0.94 1.16 2.21
CA CYS A 105 1.89 1.12 3.33
C CYS A 105 2.73 -0.16 3.41
N ALA A 106 3.08 -0.76 2.26
CA ALA A 106 3.77 -2.04 2.18
C ALA A 106 5.11 -2.01 1.46
N LEU A 107 5.40 -0.98 0.65
CA LEU A 107 6.61 -0.94 -0.20
C LEU A 107 7.90 -1.16 0.60
N ARG A 108 8.00 -0.59 1.78
CA ARG A 108 9.15 -0.73 2.68
C ARG A 108 9.36 -2.14 3.25
N ASN A 109 8.39 -3.04 3.07
CA ASN A 109 8.42 -4.40 3.60
C ASN A 109 8.79 -5.44 2.53
N PHE A 110 8.84 -5.07 1.25
CA PHE A 110 9.29 -5.96 0.19
C PHE A 110 10.81 -6.10 0.21
N ALA A 111 11.29 -7.30 -0.11
CA ALA A 111 12.72 -7.58 -0.16
C ALA A 111 13.40 -6.93 -1.37
N SER A 112 12.67 -6.83 -2.50
CA SER A 112 13.15 -6.24 -3.75
C SER A 112 12.01 -5.44 -4.39
N LEU A 113 12.12 -4.12 -4.42
CA LEU A 113 11.14 -3.25 -5.08
C LEU A 113 11.15 -3.41 -6.61
N PRO A 114 12.31 -3.54 -7.30
CA PRO A 114 12.31 -3.80 -8.74
C PRO A 114 11.48 -5.03 -9.12
N GLU A 115 11.70 -6.17 -8.47
CA GLU A 115 10.97 -7.42 -8.75
C GLU A 115 9.44 -7.26 -8.52
N VAL A 116 9.05 -6.53 -7.48
CA VAL A 116 7.64 -6.25 -7.19
C VAL A 116 7.03 -5.31 -8.24
N PHE A 117 7.75 -4.29 -8.70
CA PHE A 117 7.25 -3.41 -9.76
C PHE A 117 7.18 -4.12 -11.10
N ASP A 118 8.12 -5.02 -11.41
CA ASP A 118 8.05 -5.88 -12.59
C ASP A 118 6.82 -6.79 -12.57
N GLU A 119 6.51 -7.39 -11.41
CA GLU A 119 5.30 -8.20 -11.23
C GLU A 119 4.02 -7.34 -11.32
N MET A 120 3.99 -6.16 -10.73
CA MET A 120 2.87 -5.23 -10.90
C MET A 120 2.67 -4.88 -12.38
N ALA A 121 3.76 -4.64 -13.12
CA ALA A 121 3.72 -4.35 -14.54
C ALA A 121 3.25 -5.57 -15.37
N ARG A 122 3.59 -6.80 -14.99
CA ARG A 122 3.13 -8.02 -15.63
C ARG A 122 1.62 -8.22 -15.45
N ILE A 123 1.12 -8.00 -14.23
CA ILE A 123 -0.28 -8.21 -13.86
C ILE A 123 -1.21 -7.15 -14.46
N LEU A 124 -0.76 -5.90 -14.57
CA LEU A 124 -1.56 -4.84 -15.18
C LEU A 124 -1.67 -5.03 -16.68
N GLU A 125 -2.85 -4.80 -17.22
CA GLU A 125 -3.03 -4.66 -18.67
C GLU A 125 -2.36 -3.37 -19.17
N PRO A 126 -2.00 -3.27 -20.46
CA PRO A 126 -1.55 -2.02 -21.06
C PRO A 126 -2.54 -0.89 -20.80
N GLY A 127 -2.05 0.27 -20.33
CA GLY A 127 -2.91 1.37 -19.90
C GLY A 127 -3.51 1.20 -18.50
N GLY A 128 -3.30 0.07 -17.84
CA GLY A 128 -3.72 -0.18 -16.47
C GLY A 128 -3.06 0.80 -15.49
N ARG A 129 -3.69 1.02 -14.34
CA ARG A 129 -3.38 2.12 -13.42
C ARG A 129 -2.84 1.61 -12.10
N LEU A 130 -1.79 2.26 -11.60
CA LEU A 130 -1.15 1.96 -10.33
C LEU A 130 -1.48 3.03 -9.30
N ALA A 131 -1.91 2.62 -8.10
CA ALA A 131 -2.17 3.49 -6.95
C ALA A 131 -1.41 2.99 -5.72
N LEU A 132 -0.35 3.68 -5.34
CA LEU A 132 0.45 3.38 -4.17
C LEU A 132 0.20 4.44 -3.09
N LEU A 133 -0.13 3.98 -1.88
CA LEU A 133 -0.16 4.83 -0.69
C LEU A 133 0.99 4.41 0.21
N GLU A 134 1.89 5.33 0.57
CA GLU A 134 3.01 4.98 1.43
C GLU A 134 3.32 6.10 2.44
N VAL A 135 3.93 5.72 3.54
CA VAL A 135 4.51 6.70 4.47
C VAL A 135 5.66 7.43 3.81
N ASP A 136 5.91 8.66 4.27
CA ASP A 136 6.97 9.48 3.72
C ASP A 136 7.61 10.31 4.83
N ARG A 137 8.72 10.97 4.54
CA ARG A 137 9.43 11.82 5.48
C ARG A 137 9.11 13.29 5.21
N PRO A 138 8.58 14.02 6.20
CA PRO A 138 8.33 15.45 6.06
C PRO A 138 9.57 16.20 5.61
N SER A 139 9.45 17.00 4.55
CA SER A 139 10.53 17.84 4.04
C SER A 139 10.85 19.02 4.97
N LEU A 140 9.83 19.57 5.62
CA LEU A 140 9.97 20.69 6.55
C LEU A 140 10.57 20.23 7.88
N ALA A 141 11.69 20.82 8.30
CA ALA A 141 12.41 20.44 9.52
C ALA A 141 11.54 20.47 10.78
N VAL A 142 10.68 21.49 10.95
CA VAL A 142 9.77 21.61 12.09
C VAL A 142 8.76 20.48 12.12
N VAL A 143 8.17 20.12 10.95
CA VAL A 143 7.22 19.02 10.84
C VAL A 143 7.92 17.69 11.09
N ARG A 144 9.14 17.53 10.62
CA ARG A 144 9.95 16.31 10.83
C ARG A 144 10.26 16.10 12.32
N VAL A 145 10.61 17.16 13.06
CA VAL A 145 10.85 17.08 14.51
C VAL A 145 9.57 16.72 15.26
N ALA A 146 8.43 17.36 14.94
CA ALA A 146 7.14 17.03 15.55
C ALA A 146 6.71 15.60 15.22
N HIS A 147 6.90 15.15 13.98
CA HIS A 147 6.61 13.80 13.51
C HIS A 147 7.48 12.76 14.24
N SER A 148 8.81 12.98 14.34
CA SER A 148 9.69 12.06 15.07
C SER A 148 9.30 12.01 16.56
N LEU A 149 9.02 13.15 17.19
CA LEU A 149 8.57 13.20 18.60
C LEU A 149 7.29 12.38 18.82
N TYR A 150 6.32 12.48 17.90
CA TYR A 150 5.09 11.72 17.94
C TYR A 150 5.35 10.21 17.78
N PHE A 151 6.09 9.81 16.75
CA PHE A 151 6.38 8.41 16.46
C PHE A 151 7.35 7.76 17.46
N ASP A 152 8.32 8.51 17.99
CA ASP A 152 9.30 7.97 18.93
C ASP A 152 8.80 7.94 20.38
N ARG A 153 7.88 8.82 20.76
CA ARG A 153 7.41 8.92 22.16
C ARG A 153 5.95 8.56 22.38
N VAL A 154 5.05 8.97 21.48
CA VAL A 154 3.60 8.76 21.66
C VAL A 154 3.20 7.37 21.17
N VAL A 155 3.55 7.02 19.93
CA VAL A 155 3.18 5.75 19.30
C VAL A 155 3.65 4.53 20.11
N PRO A 156 4.91 4.44 20.61
CA PRO A 156 5.34 3.28 21.41
C PRO A 156 4.64 3.18 22.78
N ARG A 157 4.27 4.31 23.38
CA ARG A 157 3.54 4.30 24.66
C ARG A 157 2.11 3.80 24.49
N VAL A 158 1.43 4.29 23.46
CA VAL A 158 0.05 3.90 23.14
C VAL A 158 0.01 2.47 22.58
N GLY A 159 0.95 2.14 21.69
CA GLY A 159 1.09 0.81 21.11
C GLY A 159 1.45 -0.27 22.13
N GLY A 160 2.32 0.05 23.08
CA GLY A 160 2.69 -0.85 24.18
C GLY A 160 1.56 -1.18 25.16
N TRP A 161 0.50 -0.36 25.20
CA TRP A 161 -0.72 -0.60 25.98
C TRP A 161 -1.71 -1.51 25.27
N LEU A 162 -1.70 -1.48 23.93
CA LEU A 162 -2.71 -2.15 23.08
C LEU A 162 -2.19 -3.40 22.38
N SER A 163 -0.87 -3.59 22.18
CA SER A 163 -0.29 -4.68 21.40
C SER A 163 1.20 -4.93 21.69
N ASP A 164 1.86 -5.74 20.86
CA ASP A 164 3.26 -6.11 20.96
C ASP A 164 4.21 -4.91 20.73
N ARG A 165 4.91 -4.50 21.78
CA ARG A 165 5.85 -3.37 21.79
C ARG A 165 6.94 -3.46 20.72
N ALA A 166 7.33 -4.69 20.32
CA ALA A 166 8.36 -4.93 19.31
C ALA A 166 7.91 -4.54 17.89
N ALA A 167 6.64 -4.74 17.55
CA ALA A 167 6.09 -4.41 16.24
C ALA A 167 6.02 -2.89 16.01
N TYR A 168 5.81 -2.10 17.06
CA TYR A 168 5.69 -0.63 16.97
C TYR A 168 7.02 0.10 17.01
N THR A 169 8.08 -0.55 17.47
CA THR A 169 9.46 -0.04 17.29
C THR A 169 9.98 -0.27 15.86
N TYR A 170 9.36 -1.19 15.10
CA TYR A 170 9.72 -1.45 13.71
C TYR A 170 9.21 -0.35 12.76
N LEU A 171 8.00 0.17 12.98
CA LEU A 171 7.37 1.16 12.07
C LEU A 171 8.24 2.39 11.78
N PRO A 172 8.80 3.11 12.77
CA PRO A 172 9.67 4.26 12.51
C PRO A 172 10.98 3.84 11.82
N ARG A 173 11.48 2.64 12.11
CA ARG A 173 12.75 2.13 11.56
C ARG A 173 12.59 1.66 10.12
N SER A 174 11.45 1.14 9.73
CA SER A 174 11.21 0.62 8.37
C SER A 174 11.14 1.72 7.31
N THR A 175 10.80 2.96 7.67
CA THR A 175 10.82 4.09 6.71
C THR A 175 12.21 4.41 6.17
N VAL A 176 13.28 3.91 6.82
CA VAL A 176 14.66 4.07 6.32
C VAL A 176 14.91 3.24 5.06
N TYR A 177 14.18 2.15 4.87
CA TYR A 177 14.34 1.25 3.74
C TYR A 177 13.58 1.68 2.48
N LEU A 178 12.73 2.71 2.57
CA LEU A 178 12.08 3.26 1.39
C LEU A 178 13.05 4.19 0.66
N PRO A 179 13.26 4.01 -0.66
CA PRO A 179 14.01 4.94 -1.50
C PRO A 179 13.46 6.36 -1.40
N ASP A 180 14.25 7.36 -1.69
CA ASP A 180 13.75 8.71 -1.81
C ASP A 180 12.76 8.86 -3.00
N ALA A 181 12.03 9.97 -3.05
CA ALA A 181 10.96 10.12 -4.03
C ALA A 181 11.45 10.09 -5.50
N PRO A 182 12.59 10.69 -5.88
CA PRO A 182 13.15 10.55 -7.21
C PRO A 182 13.57 9.12 -7.55
N GLU A 183 14.25 8.44 -6.63
CA GLU A 183 14.69 7.05 -6.81
C GLU A 183 13.49 6.10 -6.95
N LEU A 184 12.49 6.25 -6.10
CA LEU A 184 11.27 5.46 -6.17
C LEU A 184 10.52 5.68 -7.50
N ALA A 185 10.46 6.92 -7.98
CA ALA A 185 9.85 7.23 -9.27
C ALA A 185 10.62 6.61 -10.45
N ALA A 186 11.97 6.59 -10.37
CA ALA A 186 12.81 5.95 -11.36
C ALA A 186 12.58 4.43 -11.39
N LEU A 187 12.57 3.75 -10.23
CA LEU A 187 12.29 2.31 -10.15
C LEU A 187 10.93 1.94 -10.76
N ILE A 188 9.90 2.77 -10.53
CA ILE A 188 8.58 2.56 -11.13
C ILE A 188 8.64 2.74 -12.65
N ALA A 189 9.34 3.78 -13.13
CA ALA A 189 9.47 4.03 -14.57
C ALA A 189 10.26 2.92 -15.28
N ASP A 190 11.35 2.44 -14.67
CA ASP A 190 12.20 1.35 -15.19
C ASP A 190 11.42 0.03 -15.34
N ALA A 191 10.44 -0.23 -14.47
CA ALA A 191 9.53 -1.36 -14.58
C ALA A 191 8.46 -1.22 -15.70
N GLY A 192 8.53 -0.14 -16.50
CA GLY A 192 7.65 0.08 -17.66
C GLY A 192 6.34 0.80 -17.32
N PHE A 193 6.39 1.67 -16.32
CA PHE A 193 5.30 2.61 -16.05
C PHE A 193 5.62 4.00 -16.59
N ARG A 194 4.59 4.72 -17.01
CA ARG A 194 4.65 6.12 -17.45
C ARG A 194 3.79 7.00 -16.57
N GLU A 195 3.93 8.31 -16.69
CA GLU A 195 3.16 9.30 -15.93
C GLU A 195 3.24 9.09 -14.40
N VAL A 196 4.41 8.78 -13.90
CA VAL A 196 4.64 8.61 -12.45
C VAL A 196 4.43 9.97 -11.78
N ARG A 197 3.36 10.08 -10.99
CA ARG A 197 2.97 11.31 -10.28
C ARG A 197 2.97 11.06 -8.78
N ARG A 198 3.51 11.99 -8.04
CA ARG A 198 3.54 11.95 -6.58
C ARG A 198 2.71 13.09 -5.98
N ARG A 199 1.83 12.76 -5.05
CA ARG A 199 1.05 13.71 -4.26
C ARG A 199 1.37 13.54 -2.77
N PRO A 200 2.08 14.49 -2.13
CA PRO A 200 2.32 14.44 -0.70
C PRO A 200 1.03 14.67 0.09
N LEU A 201 0.91 13.99 1.23
CA LEU A 201 -0.19 14.09 2.18
C LEU A 201 0.36 14.53 3.54
N LEU A 202 -0.48 15.17 4.34
CA LEU A 202 -0.18 15.59 5.72
C LEU A 202 1.25 16.16 5.86
N LEU A 203 1.51 17.26 5.15
CA LEU A 203 2.81 17.97 5.15
C LEU A 203 4.01 17.06 4.83
N GLY A 204 3.79 16.01 4.05
CA GLY A 204 4.82 15.06 3.62
C GLY A 204 5.03 13.87 4.56
N SER A 205 4.12 13.58 5.48
CA SER A 205 4.20 12.37 6.32
C SER A 205 3.71 11.11 5.62
N ALA A 206 2.95 11.26 4.54
CA ALA A 206 2.51 10.20 3.65
C ALA A 206 2.45 10.73 2.21
N GLN A 207 2.33 9.83 1.26
CA GLN A 207 2.26 10.15 -0.16
C GLN A 207 1.36 9.18 -0.91
N ILE A 208 0.72 9.67 -1.96
CA ILE A 208 0.11 8.86 -3.00
C ILE A 208 0.98 8.94 -4.23
N ILE A 209 1.31 7.79 -4.80
CA ILE A 209 2.00 7.70 -6.08
C ILE A 209 1.07 7.00 -7.06
N THR A 210 0.88 7.58 -8.22
CA THR A 210 0.10 7.01 -9.32
C THR A 210 0.98 6.86 -10.55
N ALA A 211 0.71 5.83 -11.34
CA ALA A 211 1.38 5.62 -12.61
C ALA A 211 0.45 4.85 -13.56
N ILE A 212 0.79 4.81 -14.84
CA ILE A 212 0.07 4.08 -15.88
C ILE A 212 1.01 3.06 -16.48
N ARG A 213 0.57 1.83 -16.63
CA ARG A 213 1.31 0.78 -17.34
C ARG A 213 1.51 1.23 -18.80
N ALA A 214 2.75 1.31 -19.27
CA ALA A 214 3.03 1.64 -20.66
C ALA A 214 2.51 0.51 -21.59
N ASP A 215 2.13 0.88 -22.80
CA ASP A 215 1.84 -0.10 -23.84
C ASP A 215 3.13 -0.90 -24.11
N ARG A 216 3.02 -2.20 -24.28
CA ARG A 216 4.13 -2.96 -24.84
C ARG A 216 4.33 -2.43 -26.26
N GLU A 217 5.44 -1.75 -26.54
CA GLU A 217 5.83 -1.52 -27.92
C GLU A 217 5.87 -2.90 -28.59
N ALA A 218 5.10 -3.05 -29.67
CA ALA A 218 5.14 -4.25 -30.48
C ALA A 218 6.55 -4.32 -31.11
N THR A 219 7.39 -5.17 -30.56
CA THR A 219 8.72 -5.50 -31.11
C THR A 219 8.56 -6.42 -32.30
#